data_a297a063817ef9191d7c8d5145467ad7
#
_entry.id   a297a063817ef9191d7c8d5145467ad7
#
_cell.length_a   1.000
_cell.length_b   1.000
_cell.length_c   1.000
_cell.angle_alpha   90.00
_cell.angle_beta   90.00
_cell.angle_gamma   90.00
#
_symmetry.space_group_name_H-M   'P 1'
#
loop_
_entity.id
_entity.type
_entity.pdbx_description
1 polymer ?
#
loop_
_entity_poly.entity_id
_entity_poly.type
_entity_poly.pdbx_seq_one_letter_code
_entity_poly.pdbx_strand_id
1 'polypeptide(L)'
;MDVLVLIDKLDDLIHNARPVPLTDQVRVDREEIYDLLDQMRATIPEEIKQARWIVKERQEMLAEAKREAERIVKEARERQEQLVSQQEVTRQAERAAEDIIEDARARER
;
A
#
# COMPACT_ATOMS: atom_id res chain seq x y z
N MET A 1 -9.03 -6.55 -22.18
CA MET A 1 -8.02 -6.04 -23.12
C MET A 1 -7.76 -4.57 -22.78
N ASP A 2 -6.50 -4.18 -22.67
CA ASP A 2 -6.12 -2.81 -22.32
C ASP A 2 -6.48 -1.85 -23.48
N VAL A 3 -7.05 -0.69 -23.15
CA VAL A 3 -7.40 0.32 -24.16
C VAL A 3 -6.18 0.81 -24.94
N LEU A 4 -5.01 0.84 -24.31
CA LEU A 4 -3.77 1.21 -24.99
C LEU A 4 -3.40 0.26 -26.10
N VAL A 5 -3.66 -1.02 -25.95
CA VAL A 5 -3.46 -2.04 -26.99
C VAL A 5 -4.37 -1.77 -28.17
N LEU A 6 -5.62 -1.36 -27.91
CA LEU A 6 -6.58 -1.03 -28.97
C LEU A 6 -6.19 0.24 -29.72
N ILE A 7 -5.68 1.24 -29.00
CA ILE A 7 -5.15 2.47 -29.60
C ILE A 7 -3.95 2.15 -30.49
N ASP A 8 -3.04 1.29 -30.04
CA ASP A 8 -1.89 0.87 -30.84
C ASP A 8 -2.32 0.13 -32.09
N LYS A 9 -3.35 -0.70 -32.01
CA LYS A 9 -3.92 -1.37 -33.19
C LYS A 9 -4.49 -0.39 -34.18
N LEU A 10 -5.17 0.65 -33.70
CA LEU A 10 -5.71 1.72 -34.55
C LEU A 10 -4.58 2.48 -35.25
N ASP A 11 -3.51 2.79 -34.47
CA ASP A 11 -2.35 3.48 -35.03
C ASP A 11 -1.69 2.63 -36.12
N ASP A 12 -1.48 1.35 -35.89
CA ASP A 12 -0.90 0.41 -36.87
C ASP A 12 -1.79 0.30 -38.11
N LEU A 13 -3.10 0.26 -37.92
CA LEU A 13 -4.04 0.16 -39.03
C LEU A 13 -3.95 1.39 -39.95
N ILE A 14 -3.84 2.57 -39.38
CA ILE A 14 -3.71 3.83 -40.14
C ILE A 14 -2.32 3.91 -40.77
N HIS A 15 -1.27 3.56 -40.03
CA HIS A 15 0.11 3.60 -40.51
C HIS A 15 0.34 2.67 -41.71
N ASN A 16 -0.28 1.50 -41.69
CA ASN A 16 -0.15 0.48 -42.74
C ASN A 16 -1.23 0.59 -43.80
N ALA A 17 -2.09 1.59 -43.71
CA ALA A 17 -3.16 1.79 -44.68
C ALA A 17 -2.60 2.22 -46.06
N ARG A 18 -3.31 1.88 -47.12
CA ARG A 18 -2.90 2.21 -48.49
C ARG A 18 -3.01 3.73 -48.73
N PRO A 19 -1.91 4.35 -49.16
CA PRO A 19 -1.96 5.79 -49.48
C PRO A 19 -2.78 6.06 -50.74
N VAL A 20 -3.45 7.20 -50.75
CA VAL A 20 -4.11 7.72 -51.96
C VAL A 20 -3.07 8.52 -52.76
N PRO A 21 -2.81 8.18 -54.05
CA PRO A 21 -1.77 8.86 -54.83
C PRO A 21 -1.96 10.37 -54.87
N LEU A 22 -0.84 11.12 -54.78
CA LEU A 22 -0.79 12.58 -54.85
C LEU A 22 -1.49 13.30 -53.67
N THR A 23 -1.77 12.59 -52.61
CA THR A 23 -2.40 13.15 -51.39
C THR A 23 -1.72 12.58 -50.14
N ASP A 24 -1.92 13.24 -48.98
CA ASP A 24 -1.52 12.72 -47.68
C ASP A 24 -2.60 11.82 -47.07
N GLN A 25 -3.62 11.50 -47.83
CA GLN A 25 -4.73 10.68 -47.36
C GLN A 25 -4.42 9.19 -47.48
N VAL A 26 -5.05 8.42 -46.62
CA VAL A 26 -4.96 6.95 -46.66
C VAL A 26 -6.36 6.34 -46.73
N ARG A 27 -6.43 5.15 -47.31
CA ARG A 27 -7.67 4.38 -47.38
C ARG A 27 -7.72 3.43 -46.19
N VAL A 28 -8.82 3.51 -45.44
CA VAL A 28 -9.07 2.63 -44.31
C VAL A 28 -10.42 1.97 -44.45
N ASP A 29 -10.53 0.77 -43.88
CA ASP A 29 -11.82 0.07 -43.80
C ASP A 29 -12.62 0.66 -42.65
N ARG A 30 -13.77 1.21 -42.98
CA ARG A 30 -14.66 1.83 -41.98
C ARG A 30 -15.08 0.86 -40.91
N GLU A 31 -15.39 -0.38 -41.27
CA GLU A 31 -15.86 -1.39 -40.33
C GLU A 31 -14.76 -1.78 -39.31
N GLU A 32 -13.53 -1.94 -39.78
CA GLU A 32 -12.40 -2.23 -38.90
C GLU A 32 -12.16 -1.12 -37.88
N ILE A 33 -12.28 0.13 -38.32
CA ILE A 33 -12.13 1.29 -37.42
C ILE A 33 -13.26 1.34 -36.40
N TYR A 34 -14.50 1.15 -36.86
CA TYR A 34 -15.64 1.14 -35.93
C TYR A 34 -15.59 0.00 -34.95
N ASP A 35 -15.12 -1.18 -35.37
CA ASP A 35 -14.92 -2.32 -34.43
C ASP A 35 -13.93 -1.98 -33.35
N LEU A 36 -12.80 -1.35 -33.69
CA LEU A 36 -11.82 -0.91 -32.68
C LEU A 36 -12.39 0.16 -31.76
N LEU A 37 -13.12 1.14 -32.31
CA LEU A 37 -13.76 2.18 -31.51
C LEU A 37 -14.80 1.59 -30.55
N ASP A 38 -15.59 0.62 -31.01
CA ASP A 38 -16.58 -0.04 -30.17
C ASP A 38 -15.93 -0.85 -29.05
N GLN A 39 -14.83 -1.54 -29.36
CA GLN A 39 -14.05 -2.23 -28.33
C GLN A 39 -13.48 -1.26 -27.29
N MET A 40 -12.99 -0.10 -27.74
CA MET A 40 -12.50 0.95 -26.82
C MET A 40 -13.61 1.46 -25.92
N ARG A 41 -14.79 1.73 -26.47
CA ARG A 41 -15.96 2.19 -25.72
C ARG A 41 -16.40 1.20 -24.67
N ALA A 42 -16.28 -0.10 -24.94
CA ALA A 42 -16.57 -1.15 -23.98
C ALA A 42 -15.48 -1.32 -22.93
N THR A 43 -14.22 -1.15 -23.33
CA THR A 43 -13.06 -1.39 -22.47
C THR A 43 -12.81 -0.26 -21.46
N ILE A 44 -12.97 1.00 -21.89
CA ILE A 44 -12.68 2.17 -21.03
C ILE A 44 -13.49 2.15 -19.71
N PRO A 45 -14.80 1.93 -19.70
CA PRO A 45 -15.55 1.87 -18.45
C PRO A 45 -15.07 0.77 -17.50
N GLU A 46 -14.70 -0.38 -18.04
CA GLU A 46 -14.18 -1.50 -17.23
C GLU A 46 -12.83 -1.17 -16.60
N GLU A 47 -11.94 -0.52 -17.36
CA GLU A 47 -10.65 -0.10 -16.86
C GLU A 47 -10.77 0.98 -15.77
N ILE A 48 -11.69 1.92 -15.93
CA ILE A 48 -11.98 2.92 -14.91
C ILE A 48 -12.48 2.25 -13.63
N LYS A 49 -13.37 1.28 -13.75
CA LYS A 49 -13.90 0.52 -12.64
C LYS A 49 -12.78 -0.24 -11.90
N GLN A 50 -11.88 -0.88 -12.64
CA GLN A 50 -10.72 -1.57 -12.06
C GLN A 50 -9.78 -0.59 -11.37
N ALA A 51 -9.52 0.57 -11.97
CA ALA A 51 -8.67 1.60 -11.37
C ALA A 51 -9.26 2.11 -10.05
N ARG A 52 -10.57 2.34 -10.00
CA ARG A 52 -11.26 2.73 -8.77
C ARG A 52 -11.16 1.67 -7.68
N TRP A 53 -11.29 0.41 -8.07
CA TRP A 53 -11.14 -0.72 -7.16
C TRP A 53 -9.73 -0.78 -6.57
N ILE A 54 -8.71 -0.63 -7.40
CA ILE A 54 -7.31 -0.62 -6.97
C ILE A 54 -7.02 0.52 -6.00
N VAL A 55 -7.53 1.72 -6.27
CA VAL A 55 -7.39 2.88 -5.37
C VAL A 55 -8.07 2.59 -4.03
N LYS A 56 -9.27 2.03 -4.06
CA LYS A 56 -10.00 1.67 -2.84
C LYS A 56 -9.26 0.64 -2.00
N GLU A 57 -8.74 -0.42 -2.63
CA GLU A 57 -7.94 -1.44 -1.96
C GLU A 57 -6.69 -0.85 -1.34
N ARG A 58 -6.01 0.04 -2.08
CA ARG A 58 -4.80 0.71 -1.57
C ARG A 58 -5.12 1.55 -0.34
N GLN A 59 -6.22 2.28 -0.35
CA GLN A 59 -6.65 3.07 0.80
C GLN A 59 -6.97 2.20 2.01
N GLU A 60 -7.65 1.08 1.80
CA GLU A 60 -7.95 0.11 2.85
C GLU A 60 -6.67 -0.49 3.44
N MET A 61 -5.73 -0.88 2.59
CA MET A 61 -4.42 -1.41 3.01
C MET A 61 -3.62 -0.40 3.81
N LEU A 62 -3.61 0.86 3.40
CA LEU A 62 -2.92 1.92 4.12
C LEU A 62 -3.57 2.18 5.49
N ALA A 63 -4.89 2.19 5.55
CA ALA A 63 -5.62 2.37 6.81
C ALA A 63 -5.33 1.20 7.77
N GLU A 64 -5.32 -0.02 7.27
CA GLU A 64 -5.01 -1.21 8.06
C GLU A 64 -3.56 -1.21 8.54
N ALA A 65 -2.62 -0.86 7.67
CA ALA A 65 -1.20 -0.74 8.03
C ALA A 65 -0.98 0.33 9.11
N LYS A 66 -1.70 1.43 9.03
CA LYS A 66 -1.64 2.48 10.05
C LYS A 66 -2.16 1.98 11.40
N ARG A 67 -3.28 1.28 11.41
CA ARG A 67 -3.83 0.68 12.64
C ARG A 67 -2.87 -0.32 13.25
N GLU A 68 -2.27 -1.16 12.42
CA GLU A 68 -1.27 -2.15 12.85
C GLU A 68 -0.04 -1.47 13.45
N ALA A 69 0.46 -0.41 12.82
CA ALA A 69 1.59 0.36 13.34
C ALA A 69 1.26 1.01 14.68
N GLU A 70 0.08 1.58 14.82
CA GLU A 70 -0.39 2.17 16.08
C GLU A 70 -0.50 1.12 17.17
N ARG A 71 -1.00 -0.06 16.85
CA ARG A 71 -1.07 -1.20 17.79
C ARG A 71 0.31 -1.63 18.27
N ILE A 72 1.26 -1.77 17.35
CA ILE A 72 2.63 -2.16 17.68
C ILE A 72 3.29 -1.14 18.60
N VAL A 73 3.14 0.15 18.28
CA VAL A 73 3.70 1.22 19.12
C VAL A 73 3.07 1.21 20.52
N LYS A 74 1.76 1.04 20.59
CA LYS A 74 1.05 0.96 21.88
C LYS A 74 1.54 -0.20 22.72
N GLU A 75 1.64 -1.39 22.14
CA GLU A 75 2.14 -2.57 22.82
C GLU A 75 3.58 -2.40 23.29
N ALA A 76 4.41 -1.78 22.45
CA ALA A 76 5.81 -1.51 22.81
C ALA A 76 5.92 -0.55 24.00
N ARG A 77 5.07 0.48 24.05
CA ARG A 77 5.03 1.42 25.18
C ARG A 77 4.56 0.75 26.46
N GLU A 78 3.53 -0.08 26.37
CA GLU A 78 3.02 -0.84 27.53
C GLU A 78 4.09 -1.78 28.06
N ARG A 79 4.80 -2.47 27.18
CA ARG A 79 5.90 -3.37 27.58
C ARG A 79 7.04 -2.59 28.23
N GLN A 80 7.38 -1.42 27.68
CA GLN A 80 8.40 -0.55 28.26
C GLN A 80 8.02 -0.12 29.68
N GLU A 81 6.77 0.30 29.88
CA GLU A 81 6.25 0.69 31.18
C GLU A 81 6.33 -0.47 32.18
N GLN A 82 5.98 -1.68 31.75
CA GLN A 82 6.09 -2.87 32.60
C GLN A 82 7.54 -3.15 33.00
N LEU A 83 8.48 -3.06 32.07
CA LEU A 83 9.89 -3.28 32.34
C LEU A 83 10.46 -2.23 33.29
N VAL A 84 10.10 -0.98 33.12
CA VAL A 84 10.49 0.11 33.99
C VAL A 84 9.91 -0.14 35.41
N SER A 85 8.66 -0.52 35.53
CA SER A 85 7.99 -0.84 36.77
C SER A 85 8.67 -2.03 37.49
N GLN A 86 9.03 -3.09 36.76
CA GLN A 86 9.74 -4.24 37.30
C GLN A 86 11.12 -3.87 37.81
N GLN A 87 11.85 -3.02 37.08
CA GLN A 87 13.16 -2.54 37.53
C GLN A 87 13.04 -1.73 38.83
N GLU A 88 12.02 -0.90 38.94
CA GLU A 88 11.77 -0.13 40.15
C GLU A 88 11.46 -1.02 41.36
N VAL A 89 10.61 -2.02 41.17
CA VAL A 89 10.29 -3.00 42.22
C VAL A 89 11.54 -3.76 42.65
N THR A 90 12.35 -4.21 41.70
CA THR A 90 13.61 -4.92 41.98
C THR A 90 14.58 -4.03 42.76
N ARG A 91 14.71 -2.78 42.38
CA ARG A 91 15.58 -1.80 43.04
C ARG A 91 15.13 -1.54 44.46
N GLN A 92 13.83 -1.42 44.70
CA GLN A 92 13.29 -1.26 46.06
C GLN A 92 13.52 -2.50 46.92
N ALA A 93 13.34 -3.68 46.33
CA ALA A 93 13.61 -4.94 47.03
C ALA A 93 15.09 -5.09 47.42
N GLU A 94 16.00 -4.71 46.55
CA GLU A 94 17.44 -4.73 46.81
C GLU A 94 17.81 -3.78 47.95
N ARG A 95 17.26 -2.55 47.96
CA ARG A 95 17.49 -1.59 49.04
C ARG A 95 16.94 -2.08 50.36
N ALA A 96 15.76 -2.68 50.38
CA ALA A 96 15.17 -3.24 51.58
C ALA A 96 16.05 -4.38 52.16
N ALA A 97 16.57 -5.25 51.28
CA ALA A 97 17.47 -6.31 51.67
C ALA A 97 18.79 -5.77 52.28
N GLU A 98 19.37 -4.75 51.66
CA GLU A 98 20.58 -4.09 52.14
C GLU A 98 20.36 -3.45 53.51
N ASP A 99 19.23 -2.76 53.69
CA ASP A 99 18.88 -2.14 54.96
C ASP A 99 18.72 -3.19 56.10
N ILE A 100 18.10 -4.31 55.80
CA ILE A 100 17.96 -5.41 56.75
C ILE A 100 19.32 -5.98 57.15
N ILE A 101 20.21 -6.19 56.20
CA ILE A 101 21.57 -6.70 56.45
C ILE A 101 22.36 -5.70 57.29
N GLU A 102 22.27 -4.43 56.95
CA GLU A 102 22.97 -3.38 57.68
C GLU A 102 22.48 -3.26 59.13
N ASP A 103 21.17 -3.32 59.35
CA ASP A 103 20.58 -3.34 60.68
C ASP A 103 21.06 -4.54 61.51
N ALA A 104 21.09 -5.72 60.90
CA ALA A 104 21.56 -6.91 61.51
C ALA A 104 23.04 -6.79 61.96
N ARG A 105 23.88 -6.23 61.10
CA ARG A 105 25.29 -5.98 61.41
C ARG A 105 25.47 -4.98 62.55
N ALA A 106 24.68 -3.92 62.54
CA ALA A 106 24.71 -2.91 63.58
C ALA A 106 24.33 -3.46 64.95
N ARG A 107 23.41 -4.42 64.99
CA ARG A 107 23.01 -5.09 66.30
C ARG A 107 24.03 -6.02 66.85
N GLU A 108 24.89 -6.59 65.98
CA GLU A 108 25.98 -7.49 66.45
C GLU A 108 27.18 -6.76 67.05
N ARG A 109 27.25 -5.44 66.76
CA ARG A 109 28.29 -4.60 67.33
C ARG A 109 27.88 -4.19 68.76
#